data_d105ebf59cf668530b99251993060b7d
#
_entry.id   d105ebf59cf668530b99251993060b7d
#
_cell.length_a   1.000
_cell.length_b   1.000
_cell.length_c   1.000
_cell.angle_alpha   90.00
_cell.angle_beta   90.00
_cell.angle_gamma   90.00
#
_symmetry.space_group_name_H-M   'P 1'
#
loop_
_entity.id
_entity.type
_entity.pdbx_description
1 polymer ?
#
loop_
_entity_poly.entity_id
_entity_poly.type
_entity_poly.pdbx_seq_one_letter_code
_entity_poly.pdbx_strand_id
1 'polypeptide(L)'
;VKRVVLIGAGHAHLVVLRSLAEKPLYNARIALVSPHAKQVYSGMLPGILAGHYRRAEAEVDIATLAERGQVEFVPGKVQRLDPDKKTVTLESGADSGYDLASINAGSLVGASLPGAERALPVKPYEEFLSRLRIPERVAIVGAGAAGAEIAMAVRHRGAQVTLYSENASISARVVRQLRRRKVDYRPGMPVTAIEPGPLVITGLARQEFDCVVLATGAAPLPWLRQSGLRTCARGFVLVDSTLRSVSHPEVFAAGDCATLADLPHPKSGVYAVRHGEALIENLRRRVAHADLEPYAPQEKALALITCGARYAIAEHGEWSAQGWWVWWWKDRIDRRWIRSFL
;
A
#
# COMPACT_ATOMS: atom_id res chain seq x y z
N VAL A 1 27.44 -11.17 -14.71
CA VAL A 1 26.45 -10.08 -14.44
C VAL A 1 25.13 -10.75 -14.09
N LYS A 2 24.62 -10.53 -12.86
CA LYS A 2 23.34 -11.13 -12.43
C LYS A 2 22.15 -10.37 -12.99
N ARG A 3 21.09 -11.10 -13.33
CA ARG A 3 19.79 -10.52 -13.67
C ARG A 3 18.93 -10.39 -12.42
N VAL A 4 18.56 -9.15 -12.09
CA VAL A 4 17.71 -8.85 -10.94
C VAL A 4 16.38 -8.32 -11.47
N VAL A 5 15.26 -8.92 -11.06
CA VAL A 5 13.92 -8.45 -11.42
C VAL A 5 13.21 -7.90 -10.19
N LEU A 6 12.85 -6.62 -10.24
CA LEU A 6 12.02 -5.94 -9.24
C LEU A 6 10.57 -6.01 -9.70
N ILE A 7 9.69 -6.64 -8.92
CA ILE A 7 8.28 -6.85 -9.24
C ILE A 7 7.43 -5.87 -8.44
N GLY A 8 6.84 -4.90 -9.12
CA GLY A 8 6.07 -3.82 -8.52
C GLY A 8 6.94 -2.68 -8.03
N ALA A 9 6.39 -1.47 -8.01
CA ALA A 9 7.07 -0.25 -7.59
C ALA A 9 6.55 0.29 -6.24
N GLY A 10 6.24 -0.59 -5.29
CA GLY A 10 5.82 -0.18 -3.95
C GLY A 10 6.88 0.64 -3.20
N HIS A 11 6.54 1.13 -2.01
CA HIS A 11 7.41 2.03 -1.23
C HIS A 11 8.82 1.49 -0.99
N ALA A 12 8.98 0.16 -0.79
CA ALA A 12 10.31 -0.42 -0.62
C ALA A 12 11.14 -0.33 -1.91
N HIS A 13 10.54 -0.61 -3.06
CA HIS A 13 11.25 -0.48 -4.33
C HIS A 13 11.51 0.98 -4.74
N LEU A 14 10.69 1.94 -4.32
CA LEU A 14 11.02 3.36 -4.49
C LEU A 14 12.32 3.72 -3.75
N VAL A 15 12.50 3.22 -2.52
CA VAL A 15 13.76 3.40 -1.77
C VAL A 15 14.92 2.71 -2.48
N VAL A 16 14.71 1.49 -2.99
CA VAL A 16 15.71 0.76 -3.79
C VAL A 16 16.12 1.57 -5.02
N LEU A 17 15.18 2.06 -5.80
CA LEU A 17 15.45 2.85 -7.01
C LEU A 17 16.19 4.15 -6.70
N ARG A 18 15.79 4.86 -5.64
CA ARG A 18 16.51 6.06 -5.17
C ARG A 18 17.95 5.74 -4.83
N SER A 19 18.18 4.68 -4.05
CA SER A 19 19.54 4.26 -3.68
C SER A 19 20.37 3.81 -4.89
N LEU A 20 19.74 3.21 -5.90
CA LEU A 20 20.41 2.85 -7.16
C LEU A 20 20.74 4.10 -7.99
N ALA A 21 19.89 5.13 -7.99
CA ALA A 21 20.16 6.40 -8.64
C ALA A 21 21.36 7.14 -8.02
N GLU A 22 21.55 7.01 -6.70
CA GLU A 22 22.71 7.56 -5.97
C GLU A 22 23.96 6.70 -6.17
N LYS A 23 23.81 5.38 -6.12
CA LYS A 23 24.91 4.41 -6.23
C LYS A 23 24.45 3.18 -7.04
N PRO A 24 24.67 3.15 -8.35
CA PRO A 24 24.32 2.04 -9.20
C PRO A 24 24.97 0.70 -8.80
N LEU A 25 24.39 -0.40 -9.24
CA LEU A 25 24.84 -1.75 -8.97
C LEU A 25 25.44 -2.37 -10.27
N TYR A 26 26.72 -2.10 -10.52
CA TYR A 26 27.37 -2.38 -11.80
C TYR A 26 27.48 -3.89 -12.17
N ASN A 27 27.45 -4.78 -11.19
CA ASN A 27 27.55 -6.24 -11.42
C ASN A 27 26.19 -6.92 -11.64
N ALA A 28 25.14 -6.14 -11.85
CA ALA A 28 23.80 -6.63 -12.12
C ALA A 28 23.14 -5.87 -13.26
N ARG A 29 22.30 -6.57 -14.02
CA ARG A 29 21.29 -5.96 -14.90
C ARG A 29 19.96 -5.99 -14.13
N ILE A 30 19.37 -4.84 -13.92
CA ILE A 30 18.18 -4.72 -13.10
C ILE A 30 17.02 -4.29 -14.00
N ALA A 31 15.91 -5.02 -13.93
CA ALA A 31 14.66 -4.65 -14.55
C ALA A 31 13.58 -4.43 -13.48
N LEU A 32 12.77 -3.38 -13.64
CA LEU A 32 11.59 -3.10 -12.82
C LEU A 32 10.34 -3.35 -13.67
N VAL A 33 9.53 -4.31 -13.23
CA VAL A 33 8.21 -4.57 -13.81
C VAL A 33 7.14 -3.84 -13.02
N SER A 34 6.44 -2.89 -13.64
CA SER A 34 5.32 -2.18 -13.01
C SER A 34 4.25 -1.81 -14.03
N PRO A 35 2.95 -1.90 -13.70
CA PRO A 35 1.87 -1.53 -14.63
C PRO A 35 1.78 -0.02 -14.87
N HIS A 36 2.36 0.80 -14.00
CA HIS A 36 2.28 2.26 -14.07
C HIS A 36 3.68 2.89 -14.08
N ALA A 37 3.89 3.86 -14.97
CA ALA A 37 5.12 4.66 -15.01
C ALA A 37 5.17 5.71 -13.88
N LYS A 38 4.03 6.01 -13.27
CA LYS A 38 3.90 6.93 -12.12
C LYS A 38 3.12 6.25 -11.02
N GLN A 39 3.53 6.48 -9.78
CA GLN A 39 2.87 5.92 -8.60
C GLN A 39 2.43 7.00 -7.65
N VAL A 40 1.19 6.89 -7.19
CA VAL A 40 0.63 7.76 -6.16
C VAL A 40 1.18 7.37 -4.79
N TYR A 41 1.71 8.33 -4.07
CA TYR A 41 2.11 8.14 -2.68
C TYR A 41 0.89 8.06 -1.77
N SER A 42 0.69 6.91 -1.17
CA SER A 42 -0.49 6.61 -0.34
C SER A 42 -0.67 7.56 0.84
N GLY A 43 0.41 8.09 1.41
CA GLY A 43 0.37 9.05 2.51
C GLY A 43 -0.33 10.36 2.16
N MET A 44 -0.32 10.75 0.88
CA MET A 44 -0.97 11.97 0.38
C MET A 44 -2.38 11.72 -0.19
N LEU A 45 -2.82 10.47 -0.34
CA LEU A 45 -4.13 10.12 -0.88
C LEU A 45 -5.30 10.86 -0.19
N PRO A 46 -5.40 10.87 1.15
CA PRO A 46 -6.49 11.59 1.81
C PRO A 46 -6.47 13.10 1.53
N GLY A 47 -5.28 13.68 1.37
CA GLY A 47 -5.10 15.08 1.02
C GLY A 47 -5.53 15.39 -0.43
N ILE A 48 -5.29 14.48 -1.38
CA ILE A 48 -5.81 14.57 -2.75
C ILE A 48 -7.34 14.57 -2.71
N LEU A 49 -7.94 13.63 -2.00
CA LEU A 49 -9.39 13.51 -1.86
C LEU A 49 -10.01 14.76 -1.22
N ALA A 50 -9.35 15.33 -0.21
CA ALA A 50 -9.79 16.55 0.44
C ALA A 50 -9.55 17.83 -0.40
N GLY A 51 -8.81 17.73 -1.52
CA GLY A 51 -8.49 18.87 -2.39
C GLY A 51 -7.33 19.73 -1.89
N HIS A 52 -6.48 19.20 -1.00
CA HIS A 52 -5.29 19.89 -0.49
C HIS A 52 -4.09 19.74 -1.44
N TYR A 53 -4.05 18.67 -2.23
CA TYR A 53 -3.02 18.38 -3.21
C TYR A 53 -3.62 18.10 -4.58
N ARG A 54 -2.96 18.54 -5.62
CA ARG A 54 -3.18 18.02 -6.97
C ARG A 54 -2.55 16.63 -7.05
N ARG A 55 -3.10 15.74 -7.85
CA ARG A 55 -2.58 14.39 -8.02
C ARG A 55 -1.09 14.38 -8.37
N ALA A 56 -0.66 15.23 -9.29
CA ALA A 56 0.74 15.34 -9.71
C ALA A 56 1.72 15.70 -8.58
N GLU A 57 1.25 16.36 -7.49
CA GLU A 57 2.09 16.69 -6.33
C GLU A 57 2.37 15.48 -5.43
N ALA A 58 1.62 14.41 -5.60
CA ALA A 58 1.70 13.17 -4.83
C ALA A 58 2.15 11.97 -5.67
N GLU A 59 2.60 12.17 -6.90
CA GLU A 59 3.09 11.14 -7.80
C GLU A 59 4.62 11.12 -7.84
N VAL A 60 5.18 9.92 -7.84
CA VAL A 60 6.59 9.64 -8.14
C VAL A 60 6.66 9.12 -9.58
N ASP A 61 7.52 9.71 -10.40
CA ASP A 61 7.82 9.22 -11.75
C ASP A 61 8.82 8.06 -11.64
N ILE A 62 8.27 6.84 -11.72
CA ILE A 62 9.03 5.60 -11.54
C ILE A 62 9.94 5.35 -12.74
N ALA A 63 9.47 5.65 -13.94
CA ALA A 63 10.25 5.42 -15.16
C ALA A 63 11.51 6.28 -15.17
N THR A 64 11.38 7.58 -14.89
CA THR A 64 12.52 8.50 -14.76
C THR A 64 13.45 8.09 -13.61
N LEU A 65 12.90 7.68 -12.46
CA LEU A 65 13.72 7.24 -11.32
C LEU A 65 14.48 5.95 -11.65
N ALA A 66 13.86 5.01 -12.36
CA ALA A 66 14.50 3.77 -12.82
C ALA A 66 15.65 4.07 -13.79
N GLU A 67 15.43 4.94 -14.76
CA GLU A 67 16.47 5.37 -15.72
C GLU A 67 17.69 5.95 -15.00
N ARG A 68 17.49 6.86 -14.03
CA ARG A 68 18.57 7.42 -13.21
C ARG A 68 19.35 6.34 -12.44
N GLY A 69 18.68 5.27 -12.00
CA GLY A 69 19.27 4.13 -11.31
C GLY A 69 19.87 3.06 -12.26
N GLN A 70 19.89 3.32 -13.58
CA GLN A 70 20.30 2.33 -14.60
C GLN A 70 19.48 1.05 -14.53
N VAL A 71 18.19 1.18 -14.21
CA VAL A 71 17.19 0.11 -14.12
C VAL A 71 16.30 0.16 -15.35
N GLU A 72 16.19 -0.95 -16.07
CA GLU A 72 15.25 -1.10 -17.20
C GLU A 72 13.82 -1.03 -16.68
N PHE A 73 13.02 -0.06 -17.14
CA PHE A 73 11.60 -0.02 -16.83
C PHE A 73 10.82 -0.85 -17.84
N VAL A 74 10.17 -1.91 -17.34
CA VAL A 74 9.33 -2.81 -18.13
C VAL A 74 7.85 -2.56 -17.77
N PRO A 75 7.08 -1.86 -18.63
CA PRO A 75 5.66 -1.66 -18.38
C PRO A 75 4.92 -2.98 -18.48
N GLY A 76 4.20 -3.35 -17.42
CA GLY A 76 3.45 -4.60 -17.41
C GLY A 76 3.02 -5.02 -16.01
N LYS A 77 2.08 -5.93 -15.97
CA LYS A 77 1.58 -6.54 -14.75
C LYS A 77 1.99 -8.00 -14.71
N VAL A 78 2.54 -8.41 -13.56
CA VAL A 78 2.94 -9.80 -13.37
C VAL A 78 1.69 -10.65 -13.14
N GLN A 79 1.56 -11.69 -13.93
CA GLN A 79 0.51 -12.71 -13.84
C GLN A 79 0.99 -13.91 -13.02
N ARG A 80 2.26 -14.31 -13.19
CA ARG A 80 2.82 -15.51 -12.55
C ARG A 80 4.30 -15.31 -12.20
N LEU A 81 4.70 -15.89 -11.10
CA LEU A 81 6.09 -16.14 -10.74
C LEU A 81 6.28 -17.65 -10.58
N ASP A 82 7.30 -18.21 -11.21
CA ASP A 82 7.74 -19.59 -11.06
C ASP A 82 9.16 -19.56 -10.47
N PRO A 83 9.32 -19.71 -9.14
CA PRO A 83 10.62 -19.57 -8.49
C PRO A 83 11.54 -20.75 -8.75
N ASP A 84 11.02 -21.94 -9.05
CA ASP A 84 11.85 -23.12 -9.40
C ASP A 84 12.50 -22.94 -10.76
N LYS A 85 11.75 -22.40 -11.74
CA LYS A 85 12.27 -22.07 -13.08
C LYS A 85 12.95 -20.72 -13.14
N LYS A 86 12.86 -19.92 -12.07
CA LYS A 86 13.36 -18.53 -12.01
C LYS A 86 12.82 -17.66 -13.14
N THR A 87 11.49 -17.72 -13.35
CA THR A 87 10.81 -16.96 -14.41
C THR A 87 9.65 -16.13 -13.84
N VAL A 88 9.45 -14.97 -14.45
CA VAL A 88 8.31 -14.07 -14.22
C VAL A 88 7.56 -13.95 -15.53
N THR A 89 6.26 -14.26 -15.51
CA THR A 89 5.36 -14.14 -16.66
C THR A 89 4.48 -12.90 -16.49
N LEU A 90 4.43 -12.06 -17.50
CA LEU A 90 3.56 -10.89 -17.56
C LEU A 90 2.16 -11.26 -18.09
N GLU A 91 1.16 -10.42 -17.82
CA GLU A 91 -0.20 -10.58 -18.41
C GLU A 91 -0.19 -10.57 -19.96
N SER A 92 0.84 -9.98 -20.59
CA SER A 92 1.05 -10.04 -22.05
C SER A 92 1.52 -11.41 -22.55
N GLY A 93 1.85 -12.34 -21.67
CA GLY A 93 2.45 -13.64 -22.01
C GLY A 93 3.98 -13.59 -22.14
N ALA A 94 4.62 -12.44 -22.00
CA ALA A 94 6.07 -12.33 -22.03
C ALA A 94 6.72 -12.91 -20.77
N ASP A 95 7.76 -13.73 -20.96
CA ASP A 95 8.55 -14.31 -19.87
C ASP A 95 9.87 -13.58 -19.68
N SER A 96 10.28 -13.39 -18.43
CA SER A 96 11.58 -12.88 -18.05
C SER A 96 12.24 -13.79 -17.03
N GLY A 97 13.41 -14.34 -17.37
CA GLY A 97 14.22 -15.11 -16.41
C GLY A 97 14.97 -14.18 -15.46
N TYR A 98 15.36 -14.69 -14.29
CA TYR A 98 16.13 -13.94 -13.28
C TYR A 98 17.12 -14.82 -12.53
N ASP A 99 18.16 -14.19 -11.98
CA ASP A 99 19.01 -14.78 -10.94
C ASP A 99 18.54 -14.42 -9.54
N LEU A 100 17.98 -13.20 -9.39
CA LEU A 100 17.36 -12.70 -8.19
C LEU A 100 16.03 -12.01 -8.53
N ALA A 101 14.99 -12.25 -7.73
CA ALA A 101 13.73 -11.52 -7.81
C ALA A 101 13.44 -10.80 -6.49
N SER A 102 12.84 -9.62 -6.58
CA SER A 102 12.36 -8.89 -5.41
C SER A 102 10.92 -8.48 -5.65
N ILE A 103 10.04 -8.78 -4.70
CA ILE A 103 8.59 -8.53 -4.81
C ILE A 103 8.21 -7.37 -3.89
N ASN A 104 7.68 -6.30 -4.46
CA ASN A 104 7.06 -5.20 -3.72
C ASN A 104 5.81 -4.68 -4.48
N ALA A 105 4.94 -5.62 -4.79
CA ALA A 105 3.72 -5.38 -5.57
C ALA A 105 2.51 -4.94 -4.70
N GLY A 106 2.74 -4.67 -3.40
CA GLY A 106 1.71 -4.21 -2.48
C GLY A 106 0.70 -5.28 -2.08
N SER A 107 -0.54 -4.86 -1.88
CA SER A 107 -1.66 -5.71 -1.49
C SER A 107 -2.95 -5.22 -2.13
N LEU A 108 -3.92 -6.09 -2.26
CA LEU A 108 -5.30 -5.74 -2.60
C LEU A 108 -6.09 -5.34 -1.35
N VAL A 109 -7.32 -4.93 -1.54
CA VAL A 109 -8.32 -4.77 -0.48
C VAL A 109 -8.98 -6.12 -0.22
N GLY A 110 -9.00 -6.56 1.04
CA GLY A 110 -9.69 -7.78 1.43
C GLY A 110 -11.20 -7.55 1.44
N ALA A 111 -11.90 -8.17 0.50
CA ALA A 111 -13.33 -8.11 0.44
C ALA A 111 -13.87 -9.48 -0.01
N SER A 112 -14.22 -10.31 0.97
CA SER A 112 -14.89 -11.59 0.75
C SER A 112 -16.39 -11.50 1.05
N LEU A 113 -17.03 -10.38 0.66
CA LEU A 113 -18.45 -10.20 0.82
C LEU A 113 -19.18 -10.26 -0.53
N PRO A 114 -20.38 -10.83 -0.59
CA PRO A 114 -21.21 -10.86 -1.79
C PRO A 114 -21.41 -9.47 -2.37
N GLY A 115 -21.18 -9.30 -3.67
CA GLY A 115 -21.33 -8.03 -4.36
C GLY A 115 -20.15 -7.05 -4.20
N ALA A 116 -19.01 -7.49 -3.65
CA ALA A 116 -17.81 -6.65 -3.51
C ALA A 116 -17.32 -6.04 -4.84
N GLU A 117 -17.58 -6.71 -5.97
CA GLU A 117 -17.27 -6.24 -7.32
C GLU A 117 -18.05 -4.96 -7.73
N ARG A 118 -19.13 -4.64 -7.03
CA ARG A 118 -19.94 -3.41 -7.22
C ARG A 118 -19.38 -2.21 -6.48
N ALA A 119 -18.46 -2.44 -5.56
CA ALA A 119 -17.81 -1.38 -4.82
C ALA A 119 -16.48 -0.97 -5.46
N LEU A 120 -16.00 0.19 -5.08
CA LEU A 120 -14.72 0.73 -5.51
C LEU A 120 -13.66 0.42 -4.45
N PRO A 121 -12.73 -0.51 -4.69
CA PRO A 121 -11.64 -0.76 -3.76
C PRO A 121 -10.67 0.42 -3.73
N VAL A 122 -10.15 0.75 -2.53
CA VAL A 122 -9.17 1.84 -2.38
C VAL A 122 -7.80 1.50 -2.99
N LYS A 123 -7.53 0.24 -3.24
CA LYS A 123 -6.30 -0.23 -3.92
C LYS A 123 -6.65 -0.98 -5.19
N PRO A 124 -5.88 -0.81 -6.28
CA PRO A 124 -4.76 0.13 -6.45
C PRO A 124 -5.20 1.61 -6.42
N TYR A 125 -4.35 2.49 -5.86
CA TYR A 125 -4.68 3.91 -5.68
C TYR A 125 -4.88 4.66 -6.99
N GLU A 126 -4.15 4.30 -8.04
CA GLU A 126 -4.22 4.88 -9.38
C GLU A 126 -5.62 4.66 -9.98
N GLU A 127 -6.14 3.43 -9.91
CA GLU A 127 -7.46 3.07 -10.38
C GLU A 127 -8.55 3.71 -9.52
N PHE A 128 -8.37 3.67 -8.19
CA PHE A 128 -9.27 4.32 -7.25
C PHE A 128 -9.47 5.80 -7.57
N LEU A 129 -8.38 6.57 -7.71
CA LEU A 129 -8.42 8.00 -8.01
C LEU A 129 -8.98 8.30 -9.41
N SER A 130 -8.78 7.42 -10.39
CA SER A 130 -9.33 7.59 -11.74
C SER A 130 -10.85 7.38 -11.79
N ARG A 131 -11.37 6.49 -10.96
CA ARG A 131 -12.78 6.08 -10.94
C ARG A 131 -13.63 6.85 -9.93
N LEU A 132 -13.03 7.27 -8.80
CA LEU A 132 -13.78 7.98 -7.77
C LEU A 132 -14.27 9.33 -8.29
N ARG A 133 -15.59 9.45 -8.36
CA ARG A 133 -16.28 10.74 -8.41
C ARG A 133 -16.95 10.89 -7.04
N ILE A 134 -16.75 12.01 -6.38
CA ILE A 134 -17.33 12.23 -5.05
C ILE A 134 -18.81 12.57 -5.23
N PRO A 135 -19.71 11.59 -5.06
CA PRO A 135 -21.15 11.82 -5.18
C PRO A 135 -21.73 12.35 -3.87
N GLU A 136 -23.04 12.51 -3.83
CA GLU A 136 -23.71 13.03 -2.65
C GLU A 136 -23.65 12.06 -1.46
N ARG A 137 -23.91 10.75 -1.68
CA ARG A 137 -24.00 9.73 -0.63
C ARG A 137 -22.93 8.65 -0.85
N VAL A 138 -22.00 8.52 0.10
CA VAL A 138 -20.91 7.56 0.03
C VAL A 138 -20.93 6.63 1.24
N ALA A 139 -20.94 5.32 0.99
CA ALA A 139 -20.63 4.32 2.01
C ALA A 139 -19.13 3.98 1.96
N ILE A 140 -18.50 3.87 3.13
CA ILE A 140 -17.13 3.35 3.26
C ILE A 140 -17.17 2.13 4.16
N VAL A 141 -16.67 1.01 3.66
CA VAL A 141 -16.63 -0.26 4.37
C VAL A 141 -15.20 -0.51 4.86
N GLY A 142 -15.03 -0.56 6.17
CA GLY A 142 -13.74 -0.70 6.83
C GLY A 142 -13.25 0.60 7.47
N ALA A 143 -13.27 0.64 8.81
CA ALA A 143 -12.89 1.80 9.60
C ALA A 143 -11.46 1.71 10.17
N GLY A 144 -10.52 1.11 9.44
CA GLY A 144 -9.10 1.28 9.74
C GLY A 144 -8.65 2.74 9.50
N ALA A 145 -7.37 3.04 9.72
CA ALA A 145 -6.82 4.39 9.52
C ALA A 145 -7.17 4.95 8.13
N ALA A 146 -6.94 4.18 7.05
CA ALA A 146 -7.24 4.60 5.68
C ALA A 146 -8.74 4.89 5.47
N GLY A 147 -9.64 4.00 5.94
CA GLY A 147 -11.08 4.23 5.80
C GLY A 147 -11.57 5.46 6.54
N ALA A 148 -11.05 5.72 7.75
CA ALA A 148 -11.37 6.91 8.53
C ALA A 148 -10.86 8.19 7.85
N GLU A 149 -9.63 8.18 7.31
CA GLU A 149 -9.08 9.31 6.56
C GLU A 149 -9.87 9.61 5.29
N ILE A 150 -10.21 8.58 4.51
CA ILE A 150 -11.02 8.72 3.29
C ILE A 150 -12.41 9.27 3.64
N ALA A 151 -13.05 8.73 4.70
CA ALA A 151 -14.35 9.19 5.15
C ALA A 151 -14.35 10.69 5.48
N MET A 152 -13.37 11.14 6.26
CA MET A 152 -13.25 12.55 6.63
C MET A 152 -12.86 13.42 5.44
N ALA A 153 -12.04 12.92 4.50
CA ALA A 153 -11.65 13.64 3.29
C ALA A 153 -12.84 13.83 2.32
N VAL A 154 -13.58 12.77 2.05
CA VAL A 154 -14.77 12.80 1.18
C VAL A 154 -15.88 13.66 1.82
N ARG A 155 -16.07 13.55 3.13
CA ARG A 155 -17.00 14.42 3.88
C ARG A 155 -16.62 15.90 3.81
N HIS A 156 -15.32 16.20 3.84
CA HIS A 156 -14.82 17.59 3.69
C HIS A 156 -15.16 18.18 2.33
N ARG A 157 -15.35 17.36 1.30
CA ARG A 157 -15.78 17.76 -0.05
C ARG A 157 -17.30 17.88 -0.19
N GLY A 158 -18.04 17.71 0.91
CA GLY A 158 -19.49 17.95 0.97
C GLY A 158 -20.36 16.70 0.94
N ALA A 159 -19.84 15.51 0.63
CA ALA A 159 -20.64 14.29 0.59
C ALA A 159 -21.21 13.92 1.97
N GLN A 160 -22.34 13.24 1.99
CA GLN A 160 -22.86 12.52 3.14
C GLN A 160 -22.14 11.18 3.21
N VAL A 161 -21.46 10.90 4.33
CA VAL A 161 -20.59 9.72 4.45
C VAL A 161 -21.04 8.85 5.60
N THR A 162 -21.29 7.58 5.32
CA THR A 162 -21.46 6.52 6.33
C THR A 162 -20.24 5.62 6.31
N LEU A 163 -19.61 5.43 7.48
CA LEU A 163 -18.43 4.58 7.69
C LEU A 163 -18.82 3.37 8.50
N TYR A 164 -18.79 2.20 7.88
CA TYR A 164 -19.09 0.91 8.49
C TYR A 164 -17.85 0.23 9.04
N SER A 165 -17.96 -0.39 10.20
CA SER A 165 -16.91 -1.18 10.82
C SER A 165 -17.47 -2.41 11.52
N GLU A 166 -16.88 -3.56 11.24
CA GLU A 166 -17.15 -4.79 11.97
C GLU A 166 -16.71 -4.67 13.43
N ASN A 167 -15.55 -4.07 13.65
CA ASN A 167 -14.95 -3.91 14.97
C ASN A 167 -14.69 -2.42 15.29
N ALA A 168 -14.79 -2.04 16.57
CA ALA A 168 -14.44 -0.69 17.04
C ALA A 168 -12.92 -0.54 17.22
N SER A 169 -12.13 -0.70 16.15
CA SER A 169 -10.67 -0.80 16.22
C SER A 169 -9.90 0.51 16.08
N ILE A 170 -10.59 1.64 15.96
CA ILE A 170 -9.96 2.96 15.84
C ILE A 170 -9.94 3.71 17.17
N SER A 171 -8.93 4.58 17.37
CA SER A 171 -8.76 5.30 18.61
C SER A 171 -9.95 6.24 18.91
N ALA A 172 -10.24 6.46 20.20
CA ALA A 172 -11.29 7.38 20.62
C ALA A 172 -11.08 8.80 20.06
N ARG A 173 -9.83 9.18 19.76
CA ARG A 173 -9.50 10.47 19.13
C ARG A 173 -10.03 10.54 17.72
N VAL A 174 -9.79 9.49 16.93
CA VAL A 174 -10.31 9.38 15.56
C VAL A 174 -11.83 9.37 15.56
N VAL A 175 -12.47 8.60 16.44
CA VAL A 175 -13.94 8.58 16.61
C VAL A 175 -14.48 9.99 16.90
N ARG A 176 -13.81 10.74 17.77
CA ARG A 176 -14.20 12.12 18.08
C ARG A 176 -14.12 13.03 16.85
N GLN A 177 -13.10 12.86 16.00
CA GLN A 177 -12.97 13.63 14.78
C GLN A 177 -14.01 13.24 13.72
N LEU A 178 -14.32 11.97 13.56
CA LEU A 178 -15.42 11.50 12.69
C LEU A 178 -16.75 12.18 13.08
N ARG A 179 -17.08 12.15 14.37
CA ARG A 179 -18.31 12.81 14.89
C ARG A 179 -18.30 14.33 14.65
N ARG A 180 -17.20 15.03 14.98
CA ARG A 180 -17.06 16.48 14.75
C ARG A 180 -17.24 16.86 13.29
N ARG A 181 -16.83 15.98 12.37
CA ARG A 181 -16.97 16.19 10.91
C ARG A 181 -18.26 15.65 10.35
N LYS A 182 -19.19 15.22 11.21
CA LYS A 182 -20.50 14.70 10.82
C LYS A 182 -20.39 13.50 9.84
N VAL A 183 -19.41 12.62 10.05
CA VAL A 183 -19.37 11.29 9.44
C VAL A 183 -20.26 10.38 10.27
N ASP A 184 -21.20 9.69 9.64
CA ASP A 184 -22.06 8.70 10.27
C ASP A 184 -21.23 7.41 10.49
N TYR A 185 -20.62 7.30 11.65
CA TYR A 185 -19.77 6.14 12.01
C TYR A 185 -20.60 5.06 12.68
N ARG A 186 -20.56 3.86 12.09
CA ARG A 186 -21.33 2.66 12.48
C ARG A 186 -20.39 1.54 12.98
N PRO A 187 -19.87 1.61 14.21
CA PRO A 187 -19.08 0.52 14.79
C PRO A 187 -19.96 -0.70 15.12
N GLY A 188 -19.39 -1.91 14.97
CA GLY A 188 -20.11 -3.15 15.23
C GLY A 188 -21.20 -3.47 14.20
N MET A 189 -21.21 -2.77 13.06
CA MET A 189 -22.13 -3.02 11.95
C MET A 189 -21.36 -3.57 10.74
N PRO A 190 -21.15 -4.89 10.65
CA PRO A 190 -20.54 -5.50 9.48
C PRO A 190 -21.45 -5.36 8.26
N VAL A 191 -20.87 -4.95 7.15
CA VAL A 191 -21.54 -5.05 5.86
C VAL A 191 -21.47 -6.49 5.40
N THR A 192 -22.62 -7.09 5.15
CA THR A 192 -22.77 -8.53 4.79
C THR A 192 -22.92 -8.76 3.30
N ALA A 193 -23.40 -7.76 2.55
CA ALA A 193 -23.51 -7.81 1.09
C ALA A 193 -23.61 -6.41 0.48
N ILE A 194 -23.31 -6.29 -0.81
CA ILE A 194 -23.57 -5.12 -1.64
C ILE A 194 -24.46 -5.57 -2.81
N GLU A 195 -25.70 -5.14 -2.82
CA GLU A 195 -26.68 -5.47 -3.87
C GLU A 195 -26.65 -4.42 -5.01
N PRO A 196 -27.25 -4.71 -6.17
CA PRO A 196 -27.40 -3.73 -7.25
C PRO A 196 -28.06 -2.43 -6.79
N GLY A 197 -27.62 -1.27 -7.37
CA GLY A 197 -28.12 0.05 -7.02
C GLY A 197 -27.36 0.77 -5.89
N PRO A 198 -26.11 0.65 -5.73
CA PRO A 198 -25.18 0.23 -4.62
C PRO A 198 -25.87 0.21 -3.24
N LEU A 199 -26.63 -0.86 -3.02
CA LEU A 199 -27.39 -1.10 -1.81
C LEU A 199 -26.53 -1.86 -0.79
N VAL A 200 -26.20 -1.21 0.33
CA VAL A 200 -25.42 -1.81 1.42
C VAL A 200 -26.34 -2.54 2.39
N ILE A 201 -26.01 -3.81 2.66
CA ILE A 201 -26.76 -4.70 3.57
C ILE A 201 -25.96 -4.86 4.87
N THR A 202 -26.61 -4.62 6.00
CA THR A 202 -26.08 -4.82 7.35
C THR A 202 -27.09 -5.59 8.18
N GLY A 203 -26.95 -6.89 8.32
CA GLY A 203 -28.00 -7.72 8.94
C GLY A 203 -29.32 -7.59 8.18
N LEU A 204 -30.35 -7.04 8.83
CA LEU A 204 -31.67 -6.81 8.21
C LEU A 204 -31.82 -5.39 7.61
N ALA A 205 -30.89 -4.49 7.86
CA ALA A 205 -30.95 -3.12 7.35
C ALA A 205 -30.42 -3.03 5.92
N ARG A 206 -31.09 -2.21 5.10
CA ARG A 206 -30.74 -1.92 3.71
C ARG A 206 -30.63 -0.40 3.55
N GLN A 207 -29.52 0.07 2.99
CA GLN A 207 -29.32 1.50 2.77
C GLN A 207 -28.68 1.74 1.41
N GLU A 208 -29.28 2.64 0.61
CA GLU A 208 -28.78 3.04 -0.70
C GLU A 208 -27.72 4.14 -0.59
N PHE A 209 -26.73 4.03 -1.46
CA PHE A 209 -25.68 5.01 -1.65
C PHE A 209 -25.44 5.24 -3.15
N ASP A 210 -24.74 6.31 -3.48
CA ASP A 210 -24.35 6.57 -4.88
C ASP A 210 -23.00 5.92 -5.19
N CYS A 211 -22.21 5.65 -4.16
CA CYS A 211 -20.92 4.93 -4.25
C CYS A 211 -20.62 4.18 -2.97
N VAL A 212 -20.09 2.97 -3.10
CA VAL A 212 -19.53 2.19 -2.00
C VAL A 212 -18.02 2.07 -2.19
N VAL A 213 -17.23 2.45 -1.19
CA VAL A 213 -15.77 2.33 -1.16
C VAL A 213 -15.37 1.22 -0.21
N LEU A 214 -14.52 0.30 -0.68
CA LEU A 214 -13.92 -0.73 0.16
C LEU A 214 -12.54 -0.27 0.67
N ALA A 215 -12.42 -0.12 1.99
CA ALA A 215 -11.20 0.21 2.70
C ALA A 215 -10.89 -0.81 3.81
N THR A 216 -11.24 -2.07 3.57
CA THR A 216 -11.01 -3.21 4.46
C THR A 216 -9.53 -3.58 4.50
N GLY A 217 -9.17 -4.52 5.36
CA GLY A 217 -7.77 -4.91 5.56
C GLY A 217 -7.05 -5.39 4.27
N ALA A 218 -5.74 -5.45 4.32
CA ALA A 218 -4.93 -5.90 3.20
C ALA A 218 -5.16 -7.39 2.88
N ALA A 219 -5.30 -7.71 1.60
CA ALA A 219 -5.32 -9.06 1.05
C ALA A 219 -4.13 -9.29 0.10
N PRO A 220 -3.59 -10.51 0.04
CA PRO A 220 -2.49 -10.82 -0.85
C PRO A 220 -2.95 -10.85 -2.30
N LEU A 221 -2.01 -10.60 -3.22
CA LEU A 221 -2.23 -10.82 -4.64
C LEU A 221 -2.42 -12.32 -4.92
N PRO A 222 -3.43 -12.74 -5.71
CA PRO A 222 -3.74 -14.15 -5.93
C PRO A 222 -2.57 -14.98 -6.46
N TRP A 223 -1.77 -14.43 -7.39
CA TRP A 223 -0.63 -15.11 -7.97
C TRP A 223 0.49 -15.43 -6.97
N LEU A 224 0.57 -14.72 -5.83
CA LEU A 224 1.54 -15.05 -4.77
C LEU A 224 1.28 -16.41 -4.13
N ARG A 225 0.03 -16.78 -3.91
CA ARG A 225 -0.32 -18.13 -3.41
C ARG A 225 -0.02 -19.22 -4.45
N GLN A 226 -0.15 -18.89 -5.72
CA GLN A 226 0.04 -19.81 -6.84
C GLN A 226 1.51 -19.93 -7.26
N SER A 227 2.39 -19.09 -6.74
CA SER A 227 3.80 -19.04 -7.13
C SER A 227 4.65 -20.20 -6.60
N GLY A 228 4.18 -20.98 -5.62
CA GLY A 228 5.00 -21.97 -4.92
C GLY A 228 5.86 -21.39 -3.78
N LEU A 229 5.93 -20.07 -3.61
CA LEU A 229 6.55 -19.45 -2.46
C LEU A 229 5.80 -19.80 -1.17
N ARG A 230 6.53 -20.07 -0.10
CA ARG A 230 5.92 -20.26 1.21
C ARG A 230 5.24 -18.98 1.67
N THR A 231 3.96 -19.11 2.04
CA THR A 231 3.15 -17.97 2.50
C THR A 231 2.64 -18.20 3.92
N CYS A 232 2.31 -17.13 4.64
CA CYS A 232 1.58 -17.23 5.91
C CYS A 232 0.13 -17.66 5.67
N ALA A 233 -0.62 -17.99 6.73
CA ALA A 233 -2.03 -18.42 6.64
C ALA A 233 -2.91 -17.42 5.86
N ARG A 234 -2.59 -16.12 5.89
CA ARG A 234 -3.28 -15.09 5.12
C ARG A 234 -2.87 -15.02 3.64
N GLY A 235 -1.80 -15.74 3.23
CA GLY A 235 -1.32 -15.79 1.83
C GLY A 235 -0.28 -14.74 1.45
N PHE A 236 0.29 -14.03 2.39
CA PHE A 236 1.45 -13.14 2.16
C PHE A 236 2.74 -13.94 2.17
N VAL A 237 3.72 -13.56 1.35
CA VAL A 237 5.01 -14.25 1.27
C VAL A 237 5.72 -14.22 2.63
N LEU A 238 6.10 -15.39 3.13
CA LEU A 238 6.93 -15.49 4.33
C LEU A 238 8.40 -15.22 3.99
N VAL A 239 8.97 -14.26 4.71
CA VAL A 239 10.38 -13.88 4.60
C VAL A 239 11.09 -14.00 5.95
N ASP A 240 12.40 -14.28 5.90
CA ASP A 240 13.25 -14.22 7.07
C ASP A 240 13.62 -12.77 7.44
N SER A 241 14.42 -12.57 8.47
CA SER A 241 14.86 -11.25 8.90
C SER A 241 15.66 -10.48 7.85
N THR A 242 16.19 -11.14 6.82
CA THR A 242 16.90 -10.49 5.71
C THR A 242 15.99 -10.07 4.55
N LEU A 243 14.67 -10.22 4.72
CA LEU A 243 13.63 -10.03 3.70
C LEU A 243 13.67 -11.05 2.56
N ARG A 244 14.41 -12.15 2.73
CA ARG A 244 14.51 -13.24 1.78
C ARG A 244 13.40 -14.27 2.05
N SER A 245 12.83 -14.81 0.99
CA SER A 245 11.83 -15.89 1.08
C SER A 245 12.40 -17.09 1.86
N VAL A 246 11.61 -17.60 2.80
CA VAL A 246 12.01 -18.78 3.61
C VAL A 246 12.04 -20.07 2.79
N SER A 247 11.51 -20.09 1.58
CA SER A 247 11.48 -21.27 0.70
C SER A 247 12.41 -21.16 -0.52
N HIS A 248 12.70 -19.96 -1.01
CA HIS A 248 13.49 -19.74 -2.22
C HIS A 248 14.49 -18.59 -2.00
N PRO A 249 15.78 -18.92 -1.79
CA PRO A 249 16.80 -17.96 -1.38
C PRO A 249 17.16 -16.91 -2.44
N GLU A 250 16.69 -17.04 -3.66
CA GLU A 250 16.84 -16.07 -4.75
C GLU A 250 15.70 -15.04 -4.79
N VAL A 251 14.66 -15.23 -3.96
CA VAL A 251 13.47 -14.35 -3.96
C VAL A 251 13.46 -13.55 -2.66
N PHE A 252 13.35 -12.23 -2.80
CA PHE A 252 13.10 -11.29 -1.72
C PHE A 252 11.66 -10.77 -1.81
N ALA A 253 11.08 -10.39 -0.67
CA ALA A 253 9.79 -9.71 -0.68
C ALA A 253 9.71 -8.66 0.43
N ALA A 254 9.07 -7.52 0.15
CA ALA A 254 9.03 -6.37 1.05
C ALA A 254 7.68 -5.64 1.00
N GLY A 255 7.38 -4.87 2.03
CA GLY A 255 6.13 -4.11 2.15
C GLY A 255 4.91 -4.99 2.37
N ASP A 256 3.74 -4.56 1.86
CA ASP A 256 2.47 -5.22 2.18
C ASP A 256 2.36 -6.67 1.68
N CYS A 257 3.09 -7.06 0.63
CA CYS A 257 3.05 -8.43 0.10
C CYS A 257 3.85 -9.45 0.92
N ALA A 258 4.72 -8.99 1.85
CA ALA A 258 5.59 -9.82 2.67
C ALA A 258 5.17 -9.85 4.14
N THR A 259 5.50 -10.93 4.85
CA THR A 259 5.37 -11.07 6.30
C THR A 259 6.66 -11.69 6.85
N LEU A 260 7.31 -11.01 7.81
CA LEU A 260 8.43 -11.56 8.55
C LEU A 260 7.93 -12.76 9.37
N ALA A 261 8.65 -13.90 9.24
CA ALA A 261 8.23 -15.16 9.86
C ALA A 261 8.26 -15.07 11.40
N ASP A 262 9.32 -14.48 11.95
CA ASP A 262 9.54 -14.43 13.40
C ASP A 262 8.99 -13.14 14.05
N LEU A 263 8.88 -12.04 13.29
CA LEU A 263 8.48 -10.73 13.80
C LEU A 263 7.40 -10.08 12.90
N PRO A 264 6.19 -10.66 12.82
CA PRO A 264 5.12 -10.10 11.99
C PRO A 264 4.71 -8.73 12.49
N HIS A 265 4.51 -7.79 11.57
CA HIS A 265 4.10 -6.41 11.86
C HIS A 265 2.92 -5.99 10.97
N PRO A 266 2.21 -4.89 11.32
CA PRO A 266 1.13 -4.36 10.51
C PRO A 266 1.56 -3.99 9.08
N LYS A 267 0.66 -4.16 8.12
CA LYS A 267 0.86 -3.72 6.73
C LYS A 267 0.66 -2.21 6.64
N SER A 268 1.75 -1.46 6.52
CA SER A 268 1.70 0.00 6.36
C SER A 268 2.91 0.56 5.61
N GLY A 269 2.75 1.76 5.05
CA GLY A 269 3.80 2.44 4.30
C GLY A 269 5.07 2.69 5.11
N VAL A 270 4.97 2.91 6.42
CA VAL A 270 6.13 3.15 7.30
C VAL A 270 7.05 1.92 7.34
N TYR A 271 6.47 0.73 7.53
CA TYR A 271 7.26 -0.51 7.50
C TYR A 271 7.81 -0.79 6.10
N ALA A 272 7.01 -0.54 5.06
CA ALA A 272 7.45 -0.73 3.68
C ALA A 272 8.67 0.15 3.31
N VAL A 273 8.72 1.40 3.78
CA VAL A 273 9.89 2.29 3.61
C VAL A 273 11.12 1.71 4.29
N ARG A 274 10.99 1.26 5.54
CA ARG A 274 12.08 0.63 6.30
C ARG A 274 12.57 -0.67 5.67
N HIS A 275 11.64 -1.47 5.14
CA HIS A 275 12.03 -2.63 4.33
C HIS A 275 12.89 -2.24 3.14
N GLY A 276 12.64 -1.11 2.50
CA GLY A 276 13.42 -0.66 1.34
C GLY A 276 14.89 -0.39 1.66
N GLU A 277 15.18 0.20 2.83
CA GLU A 277 16.54 0.45 3.31
C GLU A 277 17.32 -0.87 3.52
N ALA A 278 16.69 -1.84 4.20
CA ALA A 278 17.27 -3.16 4.41
C ALA A 278 17.38 -3.99 3.12
N LEU A 279 16.36 -3.86 2.25
CA LEU A 279 16.29 -4.62 1.01
C LEU A 279 17.41 -4.23 0.04
N ILE A 280 17.67 -2.94 -0.16
CA ILE A 280 18.73 -2.51 -1.09
C ILE A 280 20.11 -2.99 -0.61
N GLU A 281 20.37 -2.92 0.68
CA GLU A 281 21.61 -3.41 1.25
C GLU A 281 21.74 -4.92 1.02
N ASN A 282 20.71 -5.68 1.30
CA ASN A 282 20.72 -7.14 1.09
C ASN A 282 20.78 -7.55 -0.39
N LEU A 283 20.19 -6.78 -1.30
CA LEU A 283 20.37 -7.00 -2.75
C LEU A 283 21.84 -6.75 -3.16
N ARG A 284 22.49 -5.70 -2.66
CA ARG A 284 23.91 -5.41 -2.91
C ARG A 284 24.79 -6.55 -2.41
N ARG A 285 24.58 -6.98 -1.17
CA ARG A 285 25.30 -8.10 -0.55
C ARG A 285 25.10 -9.41 -1.31
N ARG A 286 23.87 -9.70 -1.73
CA ARG A 286 23.55 -10.92 -2.47
C ARG A 286 24.22 -10.95 -3.86
N VAL A 287 24.31 -9.80 -4.53
CA VAL A 287 25.06 -9.67 -5.80
C VAL A 287 26.55 -9.84 -5.57
N ALA A 288 27.08 -9.32 -4.47
CA ALA A 288 28.49 -9.43 -4.10
C ALA A 288 28.88 -10.76 -3.43
N HIS A 289 27.94 -11.70 -3.26
CA HIS A 289 28.14 -12.97 -2.53
C HIS A 289 28.57 -12.79 -1.06
N ALA A 290 28.18 -11.67 -0.44
CA ALA A 290 28.39 -11.37 0.98
C ALA A 290 27.21 -11.86 1.85
N ASP A 291 27.46 -11.99 3.14
CA ASP A 291 26.45 -12.34 4.13
C ASP A 291 25.37 -11.25 4.21
N LEU A 292 24.12 -11.67 4.35
CA LEU A 292 22.99 -10.76 4.45
C LEU A 292 22.85 -10.18 5.87
N GLU A 293 22.34 -8.95 5.97
CA GLU A 293 22.09 -8.30 7.25
C GLU A 293 20.63 -8.45 7.69
N PRO A 294 20.40 -8.83 8.97
CA PRO A 294 19.05 -8.93 9.49
C PRO A 294 18.41 -7.55 9.70
N TYR A 295 17.16 -7.44 9.36
CA TYR A 295 16.28 -6.31 9.65
C TYR A 295 15.38 -6.66 10.85
N ALA A 296 15.30 -5.75 11.81
CA ALA A 296 14.35 -5.81 12.90
C ALA A 296 13.31 -4.69 12.75
N PRO A 297 12.02 -5.02 12.65
CA PRO A 297 10.98 -3.99 12.56
C PRO A 297 10.90 -3.22 13.88
N GLN A 298 10.61 -1.93 13.78
CA GLN A 298 10.33 -1.09 14.94
C GLN A 298 9.05 -1.56 15.65
N GLU A 299 9.04 -1.58 16.98
CA GLU A 299 7.86 -1.99 17.75
C GLU A 299 6.67 -1.06 17.55
N LYS A 300 6.91 0.24 17.47
CA LYS A 300 5.89 1.27 17.34
C LYS A 300 6.18 2.16 16.14
N ALA A 301 5.18 2.41 15.34
CA ALA A 301 5.24 3.34 14.21
C ALA A 301 4.46 4.60 14.53
N LEU A 302 4.99 5.77 14.14
CA LEU A 302 4.24 7.02 14.16
C LEU A 302 3.11 6.95 13.14
N ALA A 303 1.86 7.06 13.60
CA ALA A 303 0.69 7.21 12.75
C ALA A 303 0.30 8.68 12.67
N LEU A 304 0.19 9.20 11.44
CA LEU A 304 -0.27 10.56 11.16
C LEU A 304 -1.58 10.47 10.37
N ILE A 305 -2.69 10.67 11.05
CA ILE A 305 -4.05 10.46 10.50
C ILE A 305 -4.66 11.82 10.17
N THR A 306 -4.92 12.07 8.88
CA THR A 306 -5.57 13.30 8.42
C THR A 306 -7.07 13.27 8.68
N CYS A 307 -7.63 14.42 8.98
CA CYS A 307 -9.02 14.55 9.36
C CYS A 307 -9.84 15.40 8.38
N GLY A 308 -9.64 15.28 7.10
CA GLY A 308 -10.39 15.96 6.04
C GLY A 308 -9.97 17.42 5.82
N ALA A 309 -10.13 18.29 6.81
CA ALA A 309 -9.57 19.65 6.79
C ALA A 309 -8.05 19.60 7.04
N ARG A 310 -7.38 20.77 7.04
CA ARG A 310 -5.94 20.89 7.43
C ARG A 310 -5.76 20.66 8.92
N TYR A 311 -6.08 19.46 9.34
CA TYR A 311 -6.06 18.99 10.73
C TYR A 311 -5.66 17.50 10.72
N ALA A 312 -4.78 17.10 11.63
CA ALA A 312 -4.36 15.71 11.76
C ALA A 312 -4.21 15.29 13.23
N ILE A 313 -4.17 13.98 13.44
CA ILE A 313 -3.84 13.32 14.69
C ILE A 313 -2.50 12.61 14.48
N ALA A 314 -1.59 12.78 15.45
CA ALA A 314 -0.37 11.98 15.57
C ALA A 314 -0.52 11.03 16.74
N GLU A 315 -0.18 9.75 16.53
CA GLU A 315 -0.18 8.70 17.55
C GLU A 315 1.11 7.89 17.49
N HIS A 316 1.78 7.71 18.62
CA HIS A 316 2.99 6.88 18.75
C HIS A 316 3.02 6.22 20.13
N GLY A 317 2.63 4.95 20.20
CA GLY A 317 2.44 4.27 21.49
C GLY A 317 1.36 4.97 22.30
N GLU A 318 1.70 5.40 23.51
CA GLU A 318 0.79 6.14 24.40
C GLU A 318 0.75 7.64 24.10
N TRP A 319 1.78 8.17 23.44
CA TRP A 319 1.85 9.58 23.09
C TRP A 319 0.93 9.92 21.93
N SER A 320 0.30 11.08 22.02
CA SER A 320 -0.52 11.59 20.94
C SER A 320 -0.59 13.10 20.95
N ALA A 321 -0.76 13.66 19.74
CA ALA A 321 -1.03 15.08 19.51
C ALA A 321 -2.07 15.24 18.40
N GLN A 322 -2.71 16.40 18.35
CA GLN A 322 -3.64 16.69 17.26
C GLN A 322 -3.74 18.19 17.02
N GLY A 323 -4.05 18.58 15.80
CA GLY A 323 -4.20 19.97 15.45
C GLY A 323 -3.83 20.30 14.02
N TRP A 324 -3.95 21.59 13.65
CA TRP A 324 -3.50 22.12 12.37
C TRP A 324 -1.97 21.98 12.21
N TRP A 325 -1.19 22.19 13.28
CA TRP A 325 0.25 22.07 13.29
C TRP A 325 0.72 20.62 13.03
N VAL A 326 -0.04 19.59 13.48
CA VAL A 326 0.22 18.18 13.18
C VAL A 326 0.00 17.91 11.69
N TRP A 327 -1.00 18.56 11.09
CA TRP A 327 -1.22 18.47 9.65
C TRP A 327 -0.05 19.07 8.87
N TRP A 328 0.44 20.27 9.28
CA TRP A 328 1.63 20.90 8.68
C TRP A 328 2.89 20.04 8.85
N TRP A 329 3.04 19.41 10.00
CA TRP A 329 4.15 18.48 10.23
C TRP A 329 4.07 17.29 9.27
N LYS A 330 2.88 16.67 9.13
CA LYS A 330 2.64 15.60 8.14
C LYS A 330 2.91 16.06 6.72
N ASP A 331 2.36 17.20 6.30
CA ASP A 331 2.57 17.77 4.97
C ASP A 331 4.07 17.94 4.64
N ARG A 332 4.85 18.43 5.61
CA ARG A 332 6.30 18.58 5.47
C ARG A 332 7.00 17.23 5.28
N ILE A 333 6.59 16.21 6.03
CA ILE A 333 7.13 14.84 5.89
C ILE A 333 6.80 14.28 4.49
N ASP A 334 5.53 14.37 4.08
CA ASP A 334 5.05 13.83 2.81
C ASP A 334 5.73 14.52 1.62
N ARG A 335 5.81 15.85 1.63
CA ARG A 335 6.50 16.62 0.58
C ARG A 335 8.00 16.34 0.54
N ARG A 336 8.64 16.15 1.70
CA ARG A 336 10.06 15.77 1.76
C ARG A 336 10.27 14.38 1.16
N TRP A 337 9.35 13.45 1.44
CA TRP A 337 9.37 12.12 0.86
C TRP A 337 9.29 12.18 -0.67
N ILE A 338 8.29 12.85 -1.22
CA ILE A 338 8.15 13.01 -2.68
C ILE A 338 9.41 13.65 -3.29
N ARG A 339 9.91 14.74 -2.71
CA ARG A 339 11.11 15.45 -3.22
C ARG A 339 12.36 14.57 -3.21
N SER A 340 12.43 13.55 -2.37
CA SER A 340 13.58 12.64 -2.32
C SER A 340 13.70 11.74 -3.56
N PHE A 341 12.73 11.76 -4.46
CA PHE A 341 12.74 11.01 -5.72
C PHE A 341 12.90 11.90 -6.96
N LEU A 342 12.84 13.22 -6.79
CA LEU A 342 13.08 14.19 -7.84
C LEU A 342 14.60 14.47 -7.98
#